data_bc01c6ddb9ac0d79487a21a6c78547b1
#
_entry.id   bc01c6ddb9ac0d79487a21a6c78547b1
#
_cell.length_a   1.000
_cell.length_b   1.000
_cell.length_c   1.000
_cell.angle_alpha   90.00
_cell.angle_beta   90.00
_cell.angle_gamma   90.00
#
_symmetry.space_group_name_H-M   'P 1'
#
loop_
_entity.id
_entity.type
_entity.pdbx_description
1 polymer ?
#
loop_
_entity_poly.entity_id
_entity_poly.type
_entity_poly.pdbx_seq_one_letter_code
_entity_poly.pdbx_strand_id
1 'polypeptide(L)'
;ELRGVGEPLETGQIYDSNRYTLFGMLTRLCVDIIDLGVVRDEPGAIRDAFVRAAANADCVITSGGVSVGEADYVKQVLDEVGEISFWKIAMKPGRPLAFGRIGAAGFFGLPGNPVAVMVTFYQFVQPALRHMAGEPEVALLTAALIWLG
;
A
#
# COMPACT_ATOMS: atom_id res chain seq x y z
N GLU A 1 15.54 1.69 9.15
CA GLU A 1 15.63 1.09 7.83
C GLU A 1 15.00 -0.29 7.83
N LEU A 2 14.31 -0.68 6.73
CA LEU A 2 13.64 -1.98 6.61
C LEU A 2 14.60 -3.05 6.08
N ARG A 3 14.45 -4.28 6.60
CA ARG A 3 15.17 -5.48 6.15
C ARG A 3 14.20 -6.61 5.85
N GLY A 4 14.62 -7.50 4.95
CA GLY A 4 13.87 -8.72 4.65
C GLY A 4 13.86 -9.69 5.83
N VAL A 5 12.80 -10.47 5.97
CA VAL A 5 12.73 -11.52 7.00
C VAL A 5 13.82 -12.57 6.75
N GLY A 6 14.60 -12.87 7.80
CA GLY A 6 15.74 -13.80 7.72
C GLY A 6 17.09 -13.14 7.50
N GLU A 7 17.15 -11.84 7.19
CA GLU A 7 18.40 -11.09 7.16
C GLU A 7 18.81 -10.66 8.58
N PRO A 8 20.13 -10.58 8.88
CA PRO A 8 20.58 -10.06 10.18
C PRO A 8 20.20 -8.59 10.33
N LEU A 9 19.69 -8.22 11.50
CA LEU A 9 19.33 -6.83 11.83
C LEU A 9 20.51 -6.12 12.50
N GLU A 10 20.76 -4.90 12.06
CA GLU A 10 21.65 -3.94 12.73
C GLU A 10 20.84 -3.00 13.64
N THR A 11 21.53 -2.25 14.49
CA THR A 11 20.88 -1.30 15.40
C THR A 11 20.07 -0.26 14.61
N GLY A 12 18.77 -0.11 14.91
CA GLY A 12 17.85 0.80 14.24
C GLY A 12 17.18 0.24 12.99
N GLN A 13 17.38 -1.05 12.69
CA GLN A 13 16.68 -1.74 11.61
C GLN A 13 15.53 -2.59 12.16
N ILE A 14 14.49 -2.76 11.34
CA ILE A 14 13.33 -3.60 11.64
C ILE A 14 13.00 -4.46 10.41
N TYR A 15 12.33 -5.58 10.61
CA TYR A 15 11.84 -6.38 9.51
C TYR A 15 10.64 -5.73 8.81
N ASP A 16 10.59 -5.86 7.50
CA ASP A 16 9.44 -5.47 6.67
C ASP A 16 8.30 -6.48 6.81
N SER A 17 7.52 -6.34 7.88
CA SER A 17 6.34 -7.18 8.11
C SER A 17 5.16 -6.81 7.20
N ASN A 18 5.07 -5.56 6.74
CA ASN A 18 3.96 -5.09 5.93
C ASN A 18 3.92 -5.76 4.56
N ARG A 19 5.07 -5.96 3.93
CA ARG A 19 5.21 -6.66 2.64
C ARG A 19 4.62 -8.07 2.71
N TYR A 20 4.98 -8.84 3.73
CA TYR A 20 4.47 -10.21 3.91
C TYR A 20 2.98 -10.23 4.24
N THR A 21 2.51 -9.28 5.04
CA THR A 21 1.09 -9.11 5.35
C THR A 21 0.29 -8.83 4.07
N LEU A 22 0.73 -7.84 3.27
CA LEU A 22 0.08 -7.49 2.00
C LEU A 22 0.13 -8.66 1.01
N PHE A 23 1.27 -9.36 0.91
CA PHE A 23 1.39 -10.53 0.05
C PHE A 23 0.35 -11.61 0.41
N GLY A 24 0.21 -11.94 1.70
CA GLY A 24 -0.79 -12.90 2.17
C GLY A 24 -2.23 -12.45 1.92
N MET A 25 -2.53 -11.15 2.06
CA MET A 25 -3.85 -10.59 1.79
C MET A 25 -4.19 -10.60 0.29
N LEU A 26 -3.23 -10.27 -0.57
CA LEU A 26 -3.38 -10.30 -2.03
C LEU A 26 -3.54 -11.74 -2.56
N THR A 27 -2.79 -12.69 -2.04
CA THR A 27 -2.91 -14.11 -2.40
C THR A 27 -4.35 -14.62 -2.20
N ARG A 28 -5.04 -14.15 -1.17
CA ARG A 28 -6.44 -14.52 -0.90
C ARG A 28 -7.44 -13.95 -1.90
N LEU A 29 -7.05 -12.95 -2.68
CA LEU A 29 -7.87 -12.36 -3.74
C LEU A 29 -7.62 -13.00 -5.12
N CYS A 30 -6.76 -14.01 -5.20
CA CYS A 30 -6.40 -14.69 -6.45
C CYS A 30 -5.89 -13.72 -7.54
N VAL A 31 -5.14 -12.70 -7.15
CA VAL A 31 -4.45 -11.79 -8.07
C VAL A 31 -3.01 -12.21 -8.29
N ASP A 32 -2.47 -11.96 -9.47
CA ASP A 32 -1.05 -12.15 -9.75
C ASP A 32 -0.24 -11.07 -9.04
N ILE A 33 0.79 -11.48 -8.29
CA ILE A 33 1.58 -10.57 -7.45
C ILE A 33 2.97 -10.41 -8.03
N ILE A 34 3.32 -9.17 -8.38
CA ILE A 34 4.69 -8.78 -8.73
C ILE A 34 5.32 -8.14 -7.50
N ASP A 35 6.14 -8.90 -6.80
CA ASP A 35 6.81 -8.44 -5.59
C ASP A 35 8.16 -7.79 -5.92
N LEU A 36 8.27 -6.48 -5.80
CA LEU A 36 9.47 -5.70 -6.09
C LEU A 36 10.46 -5.60 -4.92
N GLY A 37 10.11 -6.16 -3.77
CA GLY A 37 10.96 -6.11 -2.58
C GLY A 37 11.01 -4.73 -1.93
N VAL A 38 12.07 -4.50 -1.16
CA VAL A 38 12.35 -3.20 -0.54
C VAL A 38 13.12 -2.35 -1.55
N VAL A 39 12.57 -1.20 -1.88
CA VAL A 39 13.20 -0.20 -2.77
C VAL A 39 14.05 0.74 -1.91
N ARG A 40 15.26 1.06 -2.37
CA ARG A 40 16.14 2.03 -1.70
C ARG A 40 15.49 3.41 -1.66
N ASP A 41 15.72 4.13 -0.57
CA ASP A 41 15.21 5.50 -0.39
C ASP A 41 16.03 6.53 -1.19
N GLU A 42 16.05 6.34 -2.50
CA GLU A 42 16.74 7.18 -3.49
C GLU A 42 15.72 7.54 -4.59
N PRO A 43 15.60 8.83 -4.99
CA PRO A 43 14.58 9.27 -5.94
C PRO A 43 14.61 8.49 -7.27
N GLY A 44 15.78 8.17 -7.79
CA GLY A 44 15.94 7.39 -9.03
C GLY A 44 15.42 5.96 -8.87
N ALA A 45 15.79 5.27 -7.78
CA ALA A 45 15.34 3.90 -7.50
C ALA A 45 13.82 3.84 -7.29
N ILE A 46 13.25 4.82 -6.58
CA ILE A 46 11.81 4.93 -6.35
C ILE A 46 11.07 5.15 -7.67
N ARG A 47 11.56 6.08 -8.51
CA ARG A 47 10.98 6.35 -9.84
C ARG A 47 10.98 5.10 -10.71
N ASP A 48 12.12 4.45 -10.85
CA ASP A 48 12.28 3.26 -11.68
C ASP A 48 11.35 2.13 -11.21
N ALA A 49 11.21 1.96 -9.89
CA ALA A 49 10.30 0.98 -9.31
C ALA A 49 8.84 1.29 -9.66
N PHE A 50 8.39 2.55 -9.52
CA PHE A 50 7.02 2.93 -9.84
C PHE A 50 6.70 2.81 -11.33
N VAL A 51 7.60 3.27 -12.20
CA VAL A 51 7.43 3.15 -13.66
C VAL A 51 7.36 1.68 -14.08
N ARG A 52 8.28 0.85 -13.56
CA ARG A 52 8.30 -0.58 -13.84
C ARG A 52 7.07 -1.30 -13.31
N ALA A 53 6.61 -0.97 -12.09
CA ALA A 53 5.40 -1.53 -11.52
C ALA A 53 4.18 -1.19 -12.36
N ALA A 54 3.99 0.09 -12.69
CA ALA A 54 2.83 0.56 -13.45
C ALA A 54 2.80 0.05 -14.90
N ALA A 55 3.96 -0.28 -15.47
CA ALA A 55 4.03 -0.87 -16.82
C ALA A 55 3.64 -2.35 -16.87
N ASN A 56 3.65 -3.05 -15.73
CA ASN A 56 3.46 -4.51 -15.65
C ASN A 56 2.30 -4.96 -14.76
N ALA A 57 1.60 -4.02 -14.11
CA ALA A 57 0.50 -4.35 -13.21
C ALA A 57 -0.68 -3.37 -13.41
N ASP A 58 -1.89 -3.82 -13.11
CA ASP A 58 -3.10 -2.99 -13.13
C ASP A 58 -3.21 -2.10 -11.89
N CYS A 59 -2.53 -2.48 -10.81
CA CYS A 59 -2.54 -1.77 -9.54
C CYS A 59 -1.17 -1.81 -8.86
N VAL A 60 -0.70 -0.66 -8.38
CA VAL A 60 0.54 -0.51 -7.61
C VAL A 60 0.18 -0.21 -6.16
N ILE A 61 0.76 -0.97 -5.24
CA ILE A 61 0.52 -0.82 -3.81
C ILE A 61 1.86 -0.61 -3.11
N THR A 62 1.96 0.45 -2.30
CA THR A 62 3.12 0.69 -1.44
C THR A 62 2.72 0.72 0.03
N SER A 63 3.65 0.43 0.93
CA SER A 63 3.51 0.59 2.37
C SER A 63 4.63 1.47 2.89
N GLY A 64 4.28 2.52 3.62
CA GLY A 64 5.21 3.57 4.05
C GLY A 64 5.42 4.66 3.00
N GLY A 65 6.18 5.70 3.35
CA GLY A 65 6.49 6.83 2.44
C GLY A 65 5.32 7.78 2.15
N VAL A 66 4.14 7.57 2.73
CA VAL A 66 2.97 8.42 2.54
C VAL A 66 2.64 9.29 3.77
N SER A 67 3.52 9.32 4.76
CA SER A 67 3.36 10.14 5.96
C SER A 67 3.71 11.60 5.67
N VAL A 68 2.85 12.52 6.09
CA VAL A 68 3.12 13.96 6.03
C VAL A 68 4.23 14.30 7.03
N GLY A 69 5.47 14.40 6.58
CA GLY A 69 6.57 14.89 7.40
C GLY A 69 7.94 14.26 7.20
N GLU A 70 8.03 13.08 6.62
CA GLU A 70 9.34 12.45 6.34
C GLU A 70 9.38 11.89 4.93
N ALA A 71 10.51 12.15 4.27
CA ALA A 71 10.89 11.76 2.92
C ALA A 71 9.97 12.30 1.81
N ASP A 72 10.22 13.51 1.47
CA ASP A 72 9.66 14.19 0.29
C ASP A 72 9.90 13.46 -1.04
N TYR A 73 10.81 12.48 -1.08
CA TYR A 73 11.17 11.78 -2.31
C TYR A 73 10.03 10.95 -2.90
N VAL A 74 9.31 10.19 -2.09
CA VAL A 74 8.18 9.38 -2.58
C VAL A 74 7.09 10.28 -3.14
N LYS A 75 6.76 11.36 -2.43
CA LYS A 75 5.78 12.33 -2.88
C LYS A 75 6.23 13.06 -4.14
N GLN A 76 7.48 13.56 -4.17
CA GLN A 76 8.04 14.24 -5.33
C GLN A 76 8.01 13.33 -6.57
N VAL A 77 8.45 12.08 -6.43
CA VAL A 77 8.44 11.12 -7.53
C VAL A 77 7.00 10.81 -7.97
N LEU A 78 6.06 10.65 -7.04
CA LEU A 78 4.65 10.40 -7.37
C LEU A 78 4.02 11.57 -8.12
N ASP A 79 4.34 12.81 -7.73
CA ASP A 79 3.87 14.02 -8.42
C ASP A 79 4.44 14.12 -9.86
N GLU A 80 5.62 13.51 -10.12
CA GLU A 80 6.23 13.49 -11.46
C GLU A 80 5.71 12.34 -12.35
N VAL A 81 5.43 11.16 -11.78
CA VAL A 81 5.12 9.95 -12.56
C VAL A 81 3.63 9.64 -12.63
N GLY A 82 2.79 10.33 -11.85
CA GLY A 82 1.37 10.02 -11.75
C GLY A 82 0.49 11.18 -11.34
N GLU A 83 -0.79 10.91 -11.26
CA GLU A 83 -1.83 11.80 -10.73
C GLU A 83 -2.27 11.26 -9.37
N ILE A 84 -1.58 11.67 -8.30
CA ILE A 84 -1.75 11.13 -6.95
C ILE A 84 -2.30 12.20 -6.01
N SER A 85 -3.34 11.84 -5.27
CA SER A 85 -3.89 12.65 -4.19
C SER A 85 -3.50 12.05 -2.83
N PHE A 86 -3.01 12.91 -1.94
CA PHE A 86 -2.67 12.52 -0.57
C PHE A 86 -3.80 12.93 0.37
N TRP A 87 -4.36 11.96 1.08
CA TRP A 87 -5.52 12.15 1.93
C TRP A 87 -5.19 11.94 3.40
N LYS A 88 -5.81 12.75 4.25
CA LYS A 88 -5.91 12.50 5.69
C LYS A 88 -7.33 12.03 5.98
N ILE A 89 -7.54 10.73 5.96
CA ILE A 89 -8.86 10.17 6.22
C ILE A 89 -9.22 10.26 7.69
N ALA A 90 -10.52 10.42 7.99
CA ALA A 90 -11.05 10.45 9.36
C ALA A 90 -11.12 9.03 9.96
N MET A 91 -9.99 8.32 9.94
CA MET A 91 -9.85 6.94 10.40
C MET A 91 -8.65 6.80 11.33
N LYS A 92 -8.78 5.99 12.37
CA LYS A 92 -7.69 5.73 13.31
C LYS A 92 -7.73 4.26 13.76
N PRO A 93 -6.69 3.44 13.44
CA PRO A 93 -5.48 3.78 12.67
C PRO A 93 -5.77 3.90 11.16
N GLY A 94 -4.81 4.47 10.39
CA GLY A 94 -4.89 4.52 8.93
C GLY A 94 -5.19 5.91 8.36
N ARG A 95 -4.82 6.98 9.09
CA ARG A 95 -5.09 8.36 8.70
C ARG A 95 -4.45 8.81 7.37
N PRO A 96 -3.16 8.55 7.08
CA PRO A 96 -2.57 8.88 5.79
C PRO A 96 -2.90 7.81 4.75
N LEU A 97 -3.36 8.24 3.59
CA LEU A 97 -3.57 7.41 2.40
C LEU A 97 -3.20 8.22 1.16
N ALA A 98 -2.42 7.63 0.26
CA ALA A 98 -2.24 8.17 -1.08
C ALA A 98 -3.03 7.30 -2.06
N PHE A 99 -3.73 7.94 -2.99
CA PHE A 99 -4.55 7.26 -3.98
C PHE A 99 -4.50 8.02 -5.30
N GLY A 100 -4.46 7.29 -6.40
CA GLY A 100 -4.45 7.88 -7.73
C GLY A 100 -4.09 6.89 -8.82
N ARG A 101 -3.33 7.35 -9.81
CA ARG A 101 -2.90 6.56 -10.97
C ARG A 101 -1.47 6.88 -11.35
N ILE A 102 -0.77 5.86 -11.83
CA ILE A 102 0.52 5.98 -12.51
C ILE A 102 0.32 5.39 -13.90
N GLY A 103 0.22 6.25 -14.93
CA GLY A 103 -0.19 5.82 -16.26
C GLY A 103 -1.58 5.18 -16.24
N ALA A 104 -1.70 3.94 -16.70
CA ALA A 104 -2.96 3.19 -16.68
C ALA A 104 -3.23 2.47 -15.34
N ALA A 105 -2.19 2.24 -14.53
CA ALA A 105 -2.30 1.50 -13.28
C ALA A 105 -2.91 2.34 -12.16
N GLY A 106 -3.81 1.76 -11.36
CA GLY A 106 -4.26 2.32 -10.10
C GLY A 106 -3.12 2.37 -9.09
N PHE A 107 -3.11 3.34 -8.18
CA PHE A 107 -2.09 3.47 -7.14
C PHE A 107 -2.71 3.61 -5.76
N PHE A 108 -2.17 2.86 -4.79
CA PHE A 108 -2.47 2.97 -3.38
C PHE A 108 -1.18 3.05 -2.56
N GLY A 109 -1.00 4.16 -1.86
CA GLY A 109 0.04 4.32 -0.86
C GLY A 109 -0.55 4.15 0.53
N LEU A 110 -0.14 3.10 1.24
CA LEU A 110 -0.67 2.73 2.55
C LEU A 110 0.24 3.23 3.67
N PRO A 111 -0.30 3.42 4.89
CA PRO A 111 0.48 3.81 6.06
C PRO A 111 1.61 2.81 6.37
N GLY A 112 2.65 3.26 7.10
CA GLY A 112 3.72 2.37 7.57
C GLY A 112 3.33 1.48 8.77
N ASN A 113 2.34 1.87 9.57
CA ASN A 113 1.89 1.09 10.72
C ASN A 113 1.18 -0.21 10.28
N PRO A 114 1.57 -1.41 10.75
CA PRO A 114 1.02 -2.69 10.28
C PRO A 114 -0.49 -2.83 10.44
N VAL A 115 -1.05 -2.37 11.56
CA VAL A 115 -2.50 -2.42 11.78
C VAL A 115 -3.22 -1.49 10.81
N ALA A 116 -2.66 -0.30 10.58
CA ALA A 116 -3.19 0.66 9.62
C ALA A 116 -3.14 0.12 8.18
N VAL A 117 -2.07 -0.60 7.81
CA VAL A 117 -1.96 -1.29 6.51
C VAL A 117 -3.14 -2.25 6.30
N MET A 118 -3.40 -3.13 7.27
CA MET A 118 -4.51 -4.09 7.17
C MET A 118 -5.86 -3.39 7.05
N VAL A 119 -6.12 -2.39 7.89
CA VAL A 119 -7.41 -1.69 7.89
C VAL A 119 -7.62 -0.93 6.58
N THR A 120 -6.61 -0.19 6.10
CA THR A 120 -6.71 0.55 4.82
C THR A 120 -6.80 -0.39 3.63
N PHE A 121 -6.13 -1.54 3.67
CA PHE A 121 -6.25 -2.56 2.63
C PHE A 121 -7.71 -3.05 2.52
N TYR A 122 -8.32 -3.49 3.61
CA TYR A 122 -9.68 -4.01 3.58
C TYR A 122 -10.73 -2.96 3.20
N GLN A 123 -10.51 -1.70 3.59
CA GLN A 123 -11.48 -0.63 3.33
C GLN A 123 -11.37 -0.04 1.93
N PHE A 124 -10.19 -0.01 1.33
CA PHE A 124 -9.96 0.69 0.06
C PHE A 124 -9.38 -0.20 -1.03
N VAL A 125 -8.31 -0.95 -0.75
CA VAL A 125 -7.60 -1.72 -1.78
C VAL A 125 -8.41 -2.94 -2.21
N GLN A 126 -8.89 -3.73 -1.27
CA GLN A 126 -9.64 -4.94 -1.58
C GLN A 126 -10.93 -4.66 -2.39
N PRO A 127 -11.78 -3.69 -2.02
CA PRO A 127 -12.95 -3.36 -2.85
C PRO A 127 -12.56 -2.89 -4.25
N ALA A 128 -11.51 -2.08 -4.37
CA ALA A 128 -11.03 -1.61 -5.66
C ALA A 128 -10.53 -2.75 -6.54
N LEU A 129 -9.71 -3.67 -6.01
CA LEU A 129 -9.23 -4.84 -6.75
C LEU A 129 -10.37 -5.76 -7.21
N ARG A 130 -11.37 -5.99 -6.36
CA ARG A 130 -12.56 -6.77 -6.72
C ARG A 130 -13.35 -6.10 -7.84
N HIS A 131 -13.54 -4.79 -7.74
CA HIS A 131 -14.20 -4.02 -8.79
C HIS A 131 -13.42 -4.10 -10.11
N MET A 132 -12.09 -3.95 -10.08
CA MET A 132 -11.22 -4.09 -11.26
C MET A 132 -11.28 -5.52 -11.85
N ALA A 133 -11.47 -6.54 -11.02
CA ALA A 133 -11.68 -7.93 -11.44
C ALA A 133 -13.08 -8.19 -12.01
N GLY A 134 -13.97 -7.20 -12.02
CA GLY A 134 -15.34 -7.33 -12.54
C GLY A 134 -16.31 -7.95 -11.55
N GLU A 135 -15.95 -8.06 -10.27
CA GLU A 135 -16.92 -8.49 -9.25
C GLU A 135 -18.01 -7.41 -9.08
N PRO A 136 -19.30 -7.81 -8.97
CA PRO A 136 -20.37 -6.86 -8.69
C PRO A 136 -20.17 -6.23 -7.32
N GLU A 137 -20.56 -4.96 -7.17
CA GLU A 137 -20.55 -4.29 -5.86
C GLU A 137 -21.42 -5.06 -4.88
N VAL A 138 -20.78 -5.56 -3.83
CA VAL A 138 -21.47 -6.18 -2.71
C VAL A 138 -21.57 -5.15 -1.59
N ALA A 139 -22.78 -4.78 -1.21
CA ALA A 139 -22.99 -3.94 -0.04
C ALA A 139 -22.34 -4.59 1.19
N LEU A 140 -21.58 -3.81 1.95
CA LEU A 140 -20.99 -4.30 3.20
C LEU A 140 -22.11 -4.70 4.15
N LEU A 141 -22.11 -5.97 4.57
CA LEU A 141 -22.99 -6.44 5.63
C LEU A 141 -22.60 -5.76 6.94
N THR A 142 -23.58 -5.14 7.56
CA THR A 142 -23.39 -4.56 8.89
C THR A 142 -23.71 -5.63 9.93
N ALA A 143 -22.73 -5.98 10.75
CA ALA A 143 -22.91 -6.86 11.89
C ALA A 143 -22.86 -6.04 13.18
N ALA A 144 -23.80 -6.27 14.09
CA ALA A 144 -23.76 -5.72 15.44
C ALA A 144 -23.05 -6.71 16.36
N LEU A 145 -21.97 -6.26 17.02
CA LEU A 145 -21.28 -7.01 18.06
C LEU A 145 -21.65 -6.41 19.42
N ILE A 146 -22.27 -7.21 20.28
CA ILE A 146 -22.60 -6.82 21.66
C ILE A 146 -21.65 -7.58 22.58
N TRP A 147 -20.87 -6.85 23.34
CA TRP A 147 -20.02 -7.40 24.38
C TRP A 147 -20.76 -7.27 25.72
N LEU A 148 -21.11 -8.41 26.31
CA LEU A 148 -21.68 -8.49 27.65
C LEU A 148 -20.55 -8.86 28.61
N GLY A 149 -20.01 -7.85 29.31
CA GLY A 149 -18.94 -8.02 30.30
C GLY A 149 -19.42 -8.60 31.62
#